data_a522bc5ea17d8514042867eac2ce334c
#
_entry.id   a522bc5ea17d8514042867eac2ce334c
#
_cell.length_a   1.000
_cell.length_b   1.000
_cell.length_c   1.000
_cell.angle_alpha   90.00
_cell.angle_beta   90.00
_cell.angle_gamma   90.00
#
_symmetry.space_group_name_H-M   'P 1'
#
loop_
_entity.id
_entity.type
_entity.pdbx_description
1 polymer ?
#
loop_
_entity_poly.entity_id
_entity_poly.type
_entity_poly.pdbx_seq_one_letter_code
_entity_poly.pdbx_strand_id
1 'polypeptide(L)'
;MKKTFTTLLLALTAMMTWAQTSALELLKADPKRSFGTDYPYHFTDAKLTASPAGYEPFYIAHYSRHGSRYFWSDFLYKGLDSLMTKAHERHQLTAEGEAFYNKFTAAKQELFTGWSELTQLGWEQHQGIARTMYNNFPEVFSKGGNVLAVSSLVGRCVISMSAFCQELAQCNPMIEIRENSSRFTLHAVVPDDRQNPLRRKYPRSKPRFEQNRAQFKQENPLPQTVVARVFTNTDSLPEASRIYYLLSNLYTSLPNIGHEGMMGNILTDEEIASQWEASNLGTYAWVFGPRYETIPILEDILEKADAVVKGESDHIADLRFGHDSYLGPLTVLMGINGADRDPEDPYEVKNCYQNWETCMASNIQLVFYRSQENSDILVKCLLNGEEATLPVPTVMAPYYKWSDFRDFYTARCQSVQPLNP
;
A
#
# COMPACT_ATOMS: atom_id res chain seq x y z
N MET A 1 -52.22 -11.97 47.62
CA MET A 1 -51.23 -12.69 46.79
C MET A 1 -51.18 -12.01 45.44
N LYS A 2 -50.25 -11.09 45.29
CA LYS A 2 -49.97 -10.40 43.99
C LYS A 2 -48.70 -11.00 43.41
N LYS A 3 -48.79 -11.67 42.28
CA LYS A 3 -47.66 -12.21 41.51
C LYS A 3 -47.15 -11.08 40.63
N THR A 4 -45.96 -10.61 40.92
CA THR A 4 -45.19 -9.69 40.06
C THR A 4 -44.44 -10.53 39.02
N PHE A 5 -44.81 -10.39 37.74
CA PHE A 5 -44.05 -10.91 36.61
C PHE A 5 -42.94 -9.93 36.27
N THR A 6 -41.71 -10.32 36.53
CA THR A 6 -40.54 -9.58 36.08
C THR A 6 -40.16 -10.10 34.68
N THR A 7 -40.45 -9.32 33.65
CA THR A 7 -40.06 -9.62 32.28
C THR A 7 -38.58 -9.22 32.10
N LEU A 8 -37.71 -10.22 32.04
CA LEU A 8 -36.31 -10.05 31.72
C LEU A 8 -36.16 -9.82 30.21
N LEU A 9 -35.94 -8.57 29.80
CA LEU A 9 -35.67 -8.21 28.42
C LEU A 9 -34.20 -8.56 28.14
N LEU A 10 -33.93 -9.73 27.54
CA LEU A 10 -32.64 -10.07 26.97
C LEU A 10 -32.50 -9.26 25.68
N ALA A 11 -31.73 -8.19 25.74
CA ALA A 11 -31.21 -7.52 24.57
C ALA A 11 -30.11 -8.42 23.95
N LEU A 12 -30.51 -9.25 22.98
CA LEU A 12 -29.53 -9.85 22.06
C LEU A 12 -28.94 -8.73 21.20
N THR A 13 -27.83 -8.20 21.59
CA THR A 13 -26.96 -7.49 20.68
C THR A 13 -26.41 -8.52 19.69
N ALA A 14 -27.04 -8.61 18.53
CA ALA A 14 -26.45 -9.30 17.38
C ALA A 14 -25.18 -8.53 17.03
N MET A 15 -24.04 -8.95 17.56
CA MET A 15 -22.75 -8.66 16.95
C MET A 15 -22.79 -9.35 15.59
N MET A 16 -23.11 -8.59 14.54
CA MET A 16 -22.78 -8.99 13.19
C MET A 16 -21.24 -8.96 13.12
N THR A 17 -20.62 -10.08 13.48
CA THR A 17 -19.26 -10.35 13.04
C THR A 17 -19.36 -10.49 11.53
N TRP A 18 -19.00 -9.43 10.82
CA TRP A 18 -18.65 -9.55 9.41
C TRP A 18 -17.50 -10.56 9.40
N ALA A 19 -17.77 -11.77 8.93
CA ALA A 19 -16.72 -12.74 8.70
C ALA A 19 -15.81 -12.13 7.63
N GLN A 20 -14.68 -11.59 8.05
CA GLN A 20 -13.69 -11.07 7.14
C GLN A 20 -13.26 -12.25 6.25
N THR A 21 -13.42 -12.10 4.93
CA THR A 21 -12.98 -13.11 3.96
C THR A 21 -11.51 -13.37 4.20
N SER A 22 -11.12 -14.64 4.33
CA SER A 22 -9.73 -14.98 4.62
C SER A 22 -8.81 -14.54 3.47
N ALA A 23 -7.56 -14.20 3.80
CA ALA A 23 -6.56 -13.82 2.78
C ALA A 23 -6.40 -14.90 1.70
N LEU A 24 -6.49 -16.18 2.07
CA LEU A 24 -6.39 -17.29 1.12
C LEU A 24 -7.60 -17.39 0.19
N GLU A 25 -8.80 -17.05 0.66
CA GLU A 25 -10.00 -17.00 -0.18
C GLU A 25 -9.92 -15.83 -1.17
N LEU A 26 -9.44 -14.66 -0.72
CA LEU A 26 -9.19 -13.51 -1.59
C LEU A 26 -8.15 -13.84 -2.67
N LEU A 27 -7.06 -14.50 -2.28
CA LEU A 27 -6.00 -14.93 -3.20
C LEU A 27 -6.53 -15.97 -4.21
N LYS A 28 -7.39 -16.88 -3.77
CA LYS A 28 -8.03 -17.87 -4.65
C LYS A 28 -8.99 -17.22 -5.64
N ALA A 29 -9.71 -16.19 -5.22
CA ALA A 29 -10.62 -15.45 -6.09
C ALA A 29 -9.89 -14.58 -7.11
N ASP A 30 -8.74 -14.03 -6.74
CA ASP A 30 -7.85 -13.24 -7.60
C ASP A 30 -6.38 -13.59 -7.30
N PRO A 31 -5.79 -14.56 -8.02
CA PRO A 31 -4.39 -14.98 -7.83
C PRO A 31 -3.38 -13.85 -8.06
N LYS A 32 -3.71 -12.81 -8.84
CA LYS A 32 -2.83 -11.64 -9.06
C LYS A 32 -2.55 -10.83 -7.80
N ARG A 33 -3.37 -10.98 -6.75
CA ARG A 33 -3.06 -10.43 -5.41
C ARG A 33 -1.71 -10.93 -4.88
N SER A 34 -1.24 -12.10 -5.34
CA SER A 34 0.10 -12.62 -5.03
C SER A 34 1.26 -11.79 -5.56
N PHE A 35 1.01 -10.85 -6.47
CA PHE A 35 2.01 -9.88 -6.92
C PHE A 35 2.40 -8.90 -5.80
N GLY A 36 1.62 -8.90 -4.71
CA GLY A 36 1.93 -8.15 -3.50
C GLY A 36 2.06 -6.66 -3.76
N THR A 37 3.21 -6.08 -3.43
CA THR A 37 3.44 -4.65 -3.64
C THR A 37 3.50 -4.23 -5.12
N ASP A 38 3.64 -5.17 -6.06
CA ASP A 38 3.59 -4.89 -7.51
C ASP A 38 2.18 -5.12 -8.10
N TYR A 39 1.20 -5.48 -7.26
CA TYR A 39 -0.20 -5.55 -7.70
C TYR A 39 -0.68 -4.16 -8.16
N PRO A 40 -1.25 -4.02 -9.36
CA PRO A 40 -1.80 -2.75 -9.82
C PRO A 40 -2.95 -2.29 -8.91
N TYR A 41 -3.10 -0.98 -8.72
CA TYR A 41 -4.23 -0.44 -7.96
C TYR A 41 -5.56 -0.88 -8.54
N HIS A 42 -6.42 -1.40 -7.69
CA HIS A 42 -7.76 -1.83 -8.04
C HIS A 42 -8.79 -0.87 -7.44
N PHE A 43 -9.63 -0.28 -8.30
CA PHE A 43 -10.74 0.55 -7.83
C PHE A 43 -11.86 -0.34 -7.29
N THR A 44 -12.35 0.02 -6.11
CA THR A 44 -13.44 -0.71 -5.46
C THR A 44 -14.79 -0.04 -5.71
N ASP A 45 -15.84 -0.85 -5.86
CA ASP A 45 -17.24 -0.40 -5.86
C ASP A 45 -17.86 -0.43 -4.45
N ALA A 46 -17.05 -0.62 -3.40
CA ALA A 46 -17.50 -0.67 -2.02
C ALA A 46 -18.22 0.63 -1.63
N LYS A 47 -19.43 0.48 -1.10
CA LYS A 47 -20.18 1.62 -0.60
C LYS A 47 -19.68 2.01 0.78
N LEU A 48 -19.34 3.27 0.93
CA LEU A 48 -18.96 3.82 2.22
C LEU A 48 -20.20 3.99 3.12
N THR A 49 -20.01 3.75 4.41
CA THR A 49 -21.03 4.01 5.44
C THR A 49 -21.38 5.50 5.42
N ALA A 50 -22.67 5.80 5.35
CA ALA A 50 -23.17 7.18 5.35
C ALA A 50 -22.72 7.95 6.59
N SER A 51 -22.52 9.26 6.42
CA SER A 51 -22.22 10.15 7.55
C SER A 51 -23.25 10.02 8.65
N PRO A 52 -22.86 10.04 9.94
CA PRO A 52 -23.80 10.11 11.03
C PRO A 52 -24.70 11.33 10.88
N ALA A 53 -25.94 11.24 11.39
CA ALA A 53 -26.93 12.32 11.25
C ALA A 53 -26.36 13.66 11.76
N GLY A 54 -26.49 14.70 10.94
CA GLY A 54 -25.99 16.04 11.24
C GLY A 54 -24.49 16.25 11.04
N TYR A 55 -23.73 15.24 10.60
CA TYR A 55 -22.30 15.34 10.30
C TYR A 55 -22.06 15.45 8.80
N GLU A 56 -21.15 16.36 8.41
CA GLU A 56 -20.68 16.53 7.04
C GLU A 56 -19.14 16.45 6.98
N PRO A 57 -18.56 15.81 5.95
CA PRO A 57 -17.10 15.82 5.75
C PRO A 57 -16.64 17.24 5.40
N PHE A 58 -15.47 17.64 5.92
CA PHE A 58 -14.95 19.00 5.70
C PHE A 58 -13.44 19.07 5.44
N TYR A 59 -12.69 18.00 5.74
CA TYR A 59 -11.24 17.96 5.55
C TYR A 59 -10.76 16.52 5.31
N ILE A 60 -9.71 16.37 4.48
CA ILE A 60 -9.07 15.07 4.20
C ILE A 60 -7.56 15.18 4.38
N ALA A 61 -7.00 14.32 5.24
CA ALA A 61 -5.57 14.06 5.27
C ALA A 61 -5.27 12.75 4.50
N HIS A 62 -4.31 12.83 3.57
CA HIS A 62 -4.02 11.74 2.65
C HIS A 62 -2.54 11.40 2.63
N TYR A 63 -2.21 10.12 2.51
CA TYR A 63 -0.87 9.63 2.17
C TYR A 63 -0.96 8.54 1.11
N SER A 64 -0.22 8.69 0.01
CA SER A 64 -0.23 7.77 -1.11
C SER A 64 1.17 7.31 -1.50
N ARG A 65 1.27 6.09 -1.98
CA ARG A 65 2.38 5.58 -2.77
C ARG A 65 2.27 6.11 -4.20
N HIS A 66 3.41 6.26 -4.92
CA HIS A 66 3.40 6.50 -6.37
C HIS A 66 2.62 5.42 -7.13
N GLY A 67 2.12 5.73 -8.32
CA GLY A 67 1.40 4.83 -9.20
C GLY A 67 2.28 3.73 -9.82
N SER A 68 1.68 2.94 -10.69
CA SER A 68 2.36 1.90 -11.48
C SER A 68 3.59 2.45 -12.19
N ARG A 69 4.66 1.65 -12.20
CA ARG A 69 5.99 2.03 -12.69
C ARG A 69 6.69 0.85 -13.33
N TYR A 70 7.71 1.14 -14.13
CA TYR A 70 8.73 0.16 -14.50
C TYR A 70 9.45 -0.36 -13.24
N PHE A 71 10.15 -1.49 -13.36
CA PHE A 71 10.85 -2.05 -12.22
C PHE A 71 11.79 -1.01 -11.60
N TRP A 72 11.89 -0.98 -10.28
CA TRP A 72 12.52 0.10 -9.51
C TRP A 72 14.03 0.27 -9.77
N SER A 73 14.68 -0.71 -10.40
CA SER A 73 16.11 -0.70 -10.71
C SER A 73 16.38 -1.45 -12.02
N ASP A 74 17.44 -1.06 -12.71
CA ASP A 74 17.87 -1.68 -13.96
C ASP A 74 18.47 -3.09 -13.81
N PHE A 75 18.80 -3.52 -12.58
CA PHE A 75 19.45 -4.81 -12.34
C PHE A 75 18.61 -6.01 -12.83
N LEU A 76 17.29 -5.91 -12.76
CA LEU A 76 16.38 -6.95 -13.25
C LEU A 76 16.54 -7.13 -14.76
N TYR A 77 16.43 -6.04 -15.49
CA TYR A 77 16.51 -6.05 -16.95
C TYR A 77 17.91 -6.47 -17.43
N LYS A 78 18.98 -5.96 -16.80
CA LYS A 78 20.36 -6.37 -17.08
C LYS A 78 20.60 -7.85 -16.76
N GLY A 79 20.04 -8.35 -15.66
CA GLY A 79 20.13 -9.75 -15.27
C GLY A 79 19.46 -10.69 -16.27
N LEU A 80 18.25 -10.32 -16.71
CA LEU A 80 17.48 -11.06 -17.72
C LEU A 80 18.17 -10.99 -19.09
N ASP A 81 18.60 -9.81 -19.52
CA ASP A 81 19.32 -9.64 -20.77
C ASP A 81 20.57 -10.54 -20.84
N SER A 82 21.40 -10.50 -19.80
CA SER A 82 22.60 -11.35 -19.72
C SER A 82 22.29 -12.83 -19.71
N LEU A 83 21.24 -13.23 -18.98
CA LEU A 83 20.82 -14.64 -18.89
C LEU A 83 20.29 -15.14 -20.23
N MET A 84 19.32 -14.43 -20.80
CA MET A 84 18.63 -14.85 -22.01
C MET A 84 19.51 -14.79 -23.26
N THR A 85 20.36 -13.75 -23.40
CA THR A 85 21.29 -13.63 -24.52
C THR A 85 22.31 -14.77 -24.51
N LYS A 86 22.90 -15.08 -23.35
CA LYS A 86 23.85 -16.20 -23.24
C LYS A 86 23.22 -17.55 -23.56
N ALA A 87 21.99 -17.77 -23.11
CA ALA A 87 21.26 -19.01 -23.39
C ALA A 87 20.88 -19.12 -24.88
N HIS A 88 20.47 -18.02 -25.50
CA HIS A 88 20.20 -17.93 -26.93
C HIS A 88 21.44 -18.27 -27.77
N GLU A 89 22.56 -17.60 -27.52
CA GLU A 89 23.85 -17.82 -28.22
C GLU A 89 24.34 -19.27 -28.12
N ARG A 90 23.99 -19.96 -27.03
CA ARG A 90 24.37 -21.38 -26.77
C ARG A 90 23.33 -22.39 -27.22
N HIS A 91 22.23 -21.96 -27.84
CA HIS A 91 21.10 -22.82 -28.24
C HIS A 91 20.50 -23.61 -27.04
N GLN A 92 20.43 -22.95 -25.88
CA GLN A 92 19.92 -23.55 -24.64
C GLN A 92 18.48 -23.15 -24.33
N LEU A 93 17.81 -22.38 -25.19
CA LEU A 93 16.43 -21.98 -25.02
C LEU A 93 15.48 -23.01 -25.62
N THR A 94 14.32 -23.19 -24.97
CA THR A 94 13.17 -23.87 -25.55
C THR A 94 12.48 -22.97 -26.58
N ALA A 95 11.48 -23.47 -27.31
CA ALA A 95 10.67 -22.65 -28.20
C ALA A 95 9.96 -21.48 -27.45
N GLU A 96 9.48 -21.72 -26.22
CA GLU A 96 8.89 -20.69 -25.36
C GLU A 96 9.95 -19.70 -24.87
N GLY A 97 11.14 -20.19 -24.50
CA GLY A 97 12.27 -19.35 -24.14
C GLY A 97 12.73 -18.44 -25.27
N GLU A 98 12.79 -18.94 -26.52
CA GLU A 98 13.11 -18.11 -27.70
C GLU A 98 11.99 -17.07 -27.97
N ALA A 99 10.73 -17.45 -27.84
CA ALA A 99 9.62 -16.50 -28.01
C ALA A 99 9.68 -15.37 -26.96
N PHE A 100 10.00 -15.70 -25.72
CA PHE A 100 10.22 -14.72 -24.66
C PHE A 100 11.44 -13.84 -24.95
N TYR A 101 12.60 -14.43 -25.30
CA TYR A 101 13.80 -13.69 -25.66
C TYR A 101 13.56 -12.66 -26.75
N ASN A 102 12.84 -13.04 -27.80
CA ASN A 102 12.50 -12.14 -28.91
C ASN A 102 11.62 -10.95 -28.44
N LYS A 103 10.58 -11.22 -27.64
CA LYS A 103 9.71 -10.15 -27.09
C LYS A 103 10.47 -9.24 -26.13
N PHE A 104 11.29 -9.82 -25.24
CA PHE A 104 12.10 -9.06 -24.30
C PHE A 104 13.12 -8.17 -25.04
N THR A 105 13.78 -8.71 -26.08
CA THR A 105 14.74 -7.97 -26.90
C THR A 105 14.06 -6.83 -27.68
N ALA A 106 12.84 -7.06 -28.18
CA ALA A 106 12.08 -6.00 -28.84
C ALA A 106 11.70 -4.85 -27.90
N ALA A 107 11.40 -5.15 -26.63
CA ALA A 107 11.09 -4.16 -25.60
C ALA A 107 12.34 -3.59 -24.90
N LYS A 108 13.53 -4.11 -25.20
CA LYS A 108 14.78 -3.82 -24.45
C LYS A 108 15.05 -2.33 -24.29
N GLN A 109 14.92 -1.53 -25.37
CA GLN A 109 15.18 -0.08 -25.30
C GLN A 109 14.23 0.60 -24.30
N GLU A 110 12.94 0.28 -24.36
CA GLU A 110 11.92 0.81 -23.45
C GLU A 110 12.23 0.44 -22.00
N LEU A 111 12.44 -0.85 -21.72
CA LEU A 111 12.71 -1.37 -20.37
C LEU A 111 13.94 -0.75 -19.74
N PHE A 112 15.02 -0.60 -20.54
CA PHE A 112 16.30 -0.04 -20.06
C PHE A 112 16.29 1.49 -19.96
N THR A 113 15.38 2.17 -20.65
CA THR A 113 15.20 3.62 -20.51
C THR A 113 14.21 3.94 -19.40
N GLY A 114 13.14 3.18 -19.31
CA GLY A 114 12.01 3.46 -18.41
C GLY A 114 12.18 2.97 -16.97
N TRP A 115 13.27 2.24 -16.61
CA TRP A 115 13.39 1.72 -15.26
C TRP A 115 13.16 2.80 -14.20
N SER A 116 12.36 2.46 -13.17
CA SER A 116 11.97 3.35 -12.07
C SER A 116 10.99 4.48 -12.44
N GLU A 117 10.69 4.70 -13.73
CA GLU A 117 9.79 5.75 -14.17
C GLU A 117 8.31 5.36 -14.00
N LEU A 118 7.46 6.35 -13.74
CA LEU A 118 6.00 6.17 -13.70
C LEU A 118 5.49 5.77 -15.09
N THR A 119 4.53 4.85 -15.14
CA THR A 119 3.86 4.49 -16.39
C THR A 119 2.60 5.33 -16.62
N GLN A 120 2.03 5.24 -17.85
CA GLN A 120 0.73 5.82 -18.14
C GLN A 120 -0.36 5.28 -17.20
N LEU A 121 -0.34 3.98 -16.89
CA LEU A 121 -1.25 3.37 -15.92
C LEU A 121 -1.11 4.03 -14.54
N GLY A 122 0.14 4.31 -14.10
CA GLY A 122 0.38 4.98 -12.83
C GLY A 122 -0.17 6.41 -12.78
N TRP A 123 -0.12 7.12 -13.88
CA TRP A 123 -0.75 8.43 -14.05
C TRP A 123 -2.28 8.32 -13.92
N GLU A 124 -2.89 7.41 -14.67
CA GLU A 124 -4.34 7.17 -14.70
C GLU A 124 -4.89 6.71 -13.33
N GLN A 125 -4.11 5.90 -12.59
CA GLN A 125 -4.46 5.49 -11.23
C GLN A 125 -4.63 6.70 -10.32
N HIS A 126 -3.71 7.65 -10.33
CA HIS A 126 -3.80 8.84 -9.49
C HIS A 126 -4.91 9.79 -9.91
N GLN A 127 -5.18 9.93 -11.20
CA GLN A 127 -6.37 10.64 -11.67
C GLN A 127 -7.66 9.98 -11.18
N GLY A 128 -7.75 8.64 -11.30
CA GLY A 128 -8.91 7.89 -10.84
C GLY A 128 -9.13 8.01 -9.32
N ILE A 129 -8.06 7.97 -8.52
CA ILE A 129 -8.15 8.14 -7.05
C ILE A 129 -8.64 9.55 -6.70
N ALA A 130 -8.11 10.59 -7.35
CA ALA A 130 -8.55 11.97 -7.14
C ALA A 130 -10.05 12.16 -7.47
N ARG A 131 -10.49 11.62 -8.62
CA ARG A 131 -11.91 11.66 -9.05
C ARG A 131 -12.80 10.90 -8.06
N THR A 132 -12.38 9.74 -7.60
CA THR A 132 -13.12 8.94 -6.60
C THR A 132 -13.22 9.68 -5.27
N MET A 133 -12.13 10.29 -4.81
CA MET A 133 -12.12 11.12 -3.59
C MET A 133 -13.09 12.29 -3.72
N TYR A 134 -13.05 13.02 -4.84
CA TYR A 134 -13.97 14.13 -5.11
C TYR A 134 -15.44 13.68 -5.10
N ASN A 135 -15.74 12.56 -5.76
CA ASN A 135 -17.11 12.04 -5.87
C ASN A 135 -17.65 11.48 -4.56
N ASN A 136 -16.79 10.90 -3.72
CA ASN A 136 -17.19 10.35 -2.42
C ASN A 136 -17.38 11.44 -1.35
N PHE A 137 -16.73 12.58 -1.50
CA PHE A 137 -16.72 13.67 -0.51
C PHE A 137 -16.94 15.04 -1.15
N PRO A 138 -18.06 15.23 -1.90
CA PRO A 138 -18.30 16.50 -2.61
C PRO A 138 -18.43 17.67 -1.66
N GLU A 139 -18.87 17.47 -0.41
CA GLU A 139 -19.00 18.52 0.60
C GLU A 139 -17.64 19.17 0.95
N VAL A 140 -16.55 18.41 0.85
CA VAL A 140 -15.19 18.94 1.08
C VAL A 140 -14.76 19.83 -0.07
N PHE A 141 -15.10 19.48 -1.31
CA PHE A 141 -14.46 20.04 -2.50
C PHE A 141 -15.35 20.99 -3.33
N SER A 142 -16.69 20.86 -3.24
CA SER A 142 -17.62 21.56 -4.15
C SER A 142 -17.56 23.09 -4.06
N LYS A 143 -17.17 23.64 -2.92
CA LYS A 143 -17.05 25.09 -2.69
C LYS A 143 -15.67 25.63 -3.08
N GLY A 144 -14.76 24.78 -3.53
CA GLY A 144 -13.34 25.12 -3.64
C GLY A 144 -12.66 25.18 -2.28
N GLY A 145 -11.44 25.68 -2.25
CA GLY A 145 -10.64 25.83 -1.03
C GLY A 145 -9.18 25.47 -1.24
N ASN A 146 -8.39 25.61 -0.18
CA ASN A 146 -6.94 25.43 -0.24
C ASN A 146 -6.53 23.96 -0.04
N VAL A 147 -5.71 23.45 -0.93
CA VAL A 147 -5.10 22.12 -0.87
C VAL A 147 -3.59 22.25 -0.85
N LEU A 148 -2.94 21.61 0.11
CA LEU A 148 -1.49 21.44 0.12
C LEU A 148 -1.14 20.02 -0.33
N ALA A 149 -0.33 19.89 -1.38
CA ALA A 149 0.19 18.62 -1.87
C ALA A 149 1.70 18.60 -1.75
N VAL A 150 2.25 17.55 -1.11
CA VAL A 150 3.69 17.37 -0.94
C VAL A 150 4.13 15.99 -1.45
N SER A 151 5.31 15.92 -2.07
CA SER A 151 5.85 14.66 -2.56
C SER A 151 7.30 14.44 -2.14
N SER A 152 7.75 13.18 -2.25
CA SER A 152 9.18 12.88 -2.23
C SER A 152 9.87 13.50 -3.45
N LEU A 153 11.22 13.62 -3.39
CA LEU A 153 12.01 14.19 -4.49
C LEU A 153 12.17 13.25 -5.70
N VAL A 154 11.58 12.06 -5.64
CA VAL A 154 11.68 11.06 -6.71
C VAL A 154 10.64 11.36 -7.80
N GLY A 155 11.09 11.45 -9.06
CA GLY A 155 10.27 11.89 -10.20
C GLY A 155 8.90 11.22 -10.29
N ARG A 156 8.82 9.88 -10.13
CA ARG A 156 7.52 9.17 -10.15
C ARG A 156 6.53 9.61 -9.06
N CYS A 157 7.01 10.05 -7.89
CA CYS A 157 6.13 10.57 -6.84
C CYS A 157 5.65 11.98 -7.18
N VAL A 158 6.53 12.82 -7.72
CA VAL A 158 6.18 14.19 -8.18
C VAL A 158 5.13 14.10 -9.28
N ILE A 159 5.33 13.22 -10.27
CA ILE A 159 4.39 13.04 -11.39
C ILE A 159 3.06 12.43 -10.89
N SER A 160 3.09 11.50 -9.93
CA SER A 160 1.87 10.97 -9.29
C SER A 160 1.09 12.06 -8.57
N MET A 161 1.78 12.94 -7.83
CA MET A 161 1.18 14.12 -7.20
C MET A 161 0.52 15.03 -8.25
N SER A 162 1.26 15.37 -9.31
CA SER A 162 0.72 16.24 -10.38
C SER A 162 -0.48 15.62 -11.09
N ALA A 163 -0.48 14.30 -11.35
CA ALA A 163 -1.64 13.62 -11.94
C ALA A 163 -2.89 13.73 -11.06
N PHE A 164 -2.73 13.52 -9.76
CA PHE A 164 -3.81 13.66 -8.78
C PHE A 164 -4.32 15.11 -8.69
N CYS A 165 -3.40 16.06 -8.52
CA CYS A 165 -3.74 17.47 -8.37
C CYS A 165 -4.40 18.06 -9.62
N GLN A 166 -3.92 17.68 -10.81
CA GLN A 166 -4.52 18.10 -12.08
C GLN A 166 -5.96 17.60 -12.21
N GLU A 167 -6.22 16.34 -11.87
CA GLU A 167 -7.58 15.80 -11.93
C GLU A 167 -8.50 16.49 -10.90
N LEU A 168 -8.01 16.72 -9.67
CA LEU A 168 -8.80 17.41 -8.65
C LEU A 168 -9.17 18.83 -9.10
N ALA A 169 -8.23 19.57 -9.71
CA ALA A 169 -8.48 20.89 -10.28
C ALA A 169 -9.43 20.86 -11.48
N GLN A 170 -9.44 19.77 -12.27
CA GLN A 170 -10.43 19.57 -13.35
C GLN A 170 -11.83 19.30 -12.80
N CYS A 171 -11.94 18.55 -11.69
CA CYS A 171 -13.22 18.31 -11.02
C CYS A 171 -13.83 19.62 -10.49
N ASN A 172 -13.02 20.52 -9.94
CA ASN A 172 -13.45 21.85 -9.51
C ASN A 172 -12.32 22.90 -9.64
N PRO A 173 -12.37 23.78 -10.63
CA PRO A 173 -11.37 24.84 -10.84
C PRO A 173 -11.26 25.90 -9.69
N MET A 174 -12.18 25.88 -8.73
CA MET A 174 -12.11 26.78 -7.54
C MET A 174 -11.21 26.22 -6.45
N ILE A 175 -10.64 25.01 -6.63
CA ILE A 175 -9.68 24.44 -5.68
C ILE A 175 -8.30 25.06 -5.97
N GLU A 176 -7.73 25.72 -4.98
CA GLU A 176 -6.38 26.28 -5.05
C GLU A 176 -5.37 25.25 -4.53
N ILE A 177 -4.57 24.67 -5.42
CA ILE A 177 -3.61 23.63 -5.07
C ILE A 177 -2.19 24.19 -5.04
N ARG A 178 -1.51 24.00 -3.91
CA ARG A 178 -0.07 24.27 -3.77
C ARG A 178 0.70 22.96 -3.75
N GLU A 179 1.47 22.73 -4.81
CA GLU A 179 2.37 21.58 -4.91
C GLU A 179 3.76 21.91 -4.38
N ASN A 180 4.35 21.01 -3.61
CA ASN A 180 5.72 21.16 -3.10
C ASN A 180 6.45 19.81 -3.11
N SER A 181 7.68 19.84 -3.62
CA SER A 181 8.62 18.71 -3.56
C SER A 181 9.98 19.25 -3.18
N SER A 182 10.26 19.30 -1.89
CA SER A 182 11.48 19.90 -1.36
C SER A 182 12.03 19.12 -0.15
N ARG A 183 13.31 19.37 0.18
CA ARG A 183 13.93 18.80 1.38
C ARG A 183 13.27 19.29 2.66
N PHE A 184 12.63 20.45 2.65
CA PHE A 184 11.93 21.02 3.82
C PHE A 184 10.64 20.25 4.15
N THR A 185 10.00 19.63 3.17
CA THR A 185 8.75 18.87 3.34
C THR A 185 8.96 17.36 3.43
N LEU A 186 10.20 16.86 3.31
CA LEU A 186 10.48 15.43 3.30
C LEU A 186 10.05 14.70 4.57
N HIS A 187 10.10 15.35 5.74
CA HIS A 187 9.68 14.75 7.02
C HIS A 187 8.22 14.26 6.98
N ALA A 188 7.37 14.95 6.22
CA ALA A 188 5.95 14.61 6.05
C ALA A 188 5.70 13.46 5.06
N VAL A 189 6.71 13.02 4.30
CA VAL A 189 6.53 12.05 3.20
C VAL A 189 7.56 10.92 3.26
N VAL A 190 8.84 11.28 3.42
CA VAL A 190 10.00 10.37 3.44
C VAL A 190 11.00 10.88 4.47
N PRO A 191 10.77 10.64 5.77
CA PRO A 191 11.72 11.03 6.81
C PRO A 191 13.09 10.40 6.56
N ASP A 192 14.12 11.23 6.34
CA ASP A 192 15.47 10.76 6.08
C ASP A 192 16.33 10.62 7.36
N ASP A 193 17.49 9.97 7.25
CA ASP A 193 18.40 9.71 8.39
C ASP A 193 18.82 10.99 9.13
N ARG A 194 18.85 12.12 8.45
CA ARG A 194 19.31 13.40 9.02
C ARG A 194 18.23 14.10 9.82
N GLN A 195 16.98 13.85 9.46
CA GLN A 195 15.80 14.50 10.05
C GLN A 195 15.03 13.56 11.00
N ASN A 196 15.28 12.25 10.91
CA ASN A 196 14.59 11.25 11.71
C ASN A 196 15.58 10.48 12.61
N PRO A 197 15.69 10.83 13.90
CA PRO A 197 16.59 10.15 14.82
C PRO A 197 16.19 8.69 15.08
N LEU A 198 14.98 8.27 14.71
CA LEU A 198 14.48 6.89 14.89
C LEU A 198 14.86 5.98 13.72
N ARG A 199 15.29 6.54 12.59
CA ARG A 199 15.67 5.74 11.44
C ARG A 199 16.84 4.82 11.76
N ARG A 200 16.71 3.54 11.37
CA ARG A 200 17.70 2.47 11.62
C ARG A 200 17.94 2.09 13.07
N LYS A 201 17.18 2.63 14.03
CA LYS A 201 17.30 2.23 15.46
C LYS A 201 16.57 0.92 15.77
N TYR A 202 15.75 0.45 14.85
CA TYR A 202 14.98 -0.78 14.98
C TYR A 202 15.43 -1.81 13.96
N PRO A 203 15.48 -3.11 14.31
CA PRO A 203 15.77 -4.16 13.35
C PRO A 203 14.72 -4.15 12.24
N ARG A 204 15.16 -4.22 10.98
CA ARG A 204 14.27 -4.27 9.81
C ARG A 204 13.54 -5.60 9.66
N SER A 205 14.01 -6.64 10.35
CA SER A 205 13.33 -7.93 10.40
C SER A 205 13.44 -8.53 11.79
N LYS A 206 12.52 -9.45 12.13
CA LYS A 206 12.64 -10.25 13.35
C LYS A 206 13.22 -11.62 13.00
N PRO A 207 14.20 -12.13 13.78
CA PRO A 207 14.83 -13.43 13.52
C PRO A 207 13.83 -14.58 13.33
N ARG A 208 12.72 -14.60 14.08
CA ARG A 208 11.67 -15.60 13.93
C ARG A 208 11.00 -15.56 12.55
N PHE A 209 10.79 -14.36 11.98
CA PHE A 209 10.19 -14.22 10.65
C PHE A 209 11.13 -14.76 9.56
N GLU A 210 12.43 -14.57 9.70
CA GLU A 210 13.41 -15.11 8.77
C GLU A 210 13.47 -16.64 8.83
N GLN A 211 13.45 -17.22 10.03
CA GLN A 211 13.42 -18.68 10.21
C GLN A 211 12.17 -19.30 9.56
N ASN A 212 11.01 -18.73 9.83
CA ASN A 212 9.76 -19.25 9.30
C ASN A 212 9.62 -19.01 7.79
N ARG A 213 10.15 -17.90 7.28
CA ARG A 213 10.25 -17.70 5.83
C ARG A 213 11.10 -18.79 5.14
N ALA A 214 12.18 -19.23 5.79
CA ALA A 214 12.98 -20.35 5.29
C ALA A 214 12.17 -21.65 5.29
N GLN A 215 11.40 -21.92 6.36
CA GLN A 215 10.52 -23.08 6.44
C GLN A 215 9.42 -23.05 5.36
N PHE A 216 8.71 -21.93 5.18
CA PHE A 216 7.73 -21.78 4.09
C PHE A 216 8.31 -22.10 2.73
N LYS A 217 9.54 -21.67 2.45
CA LYS A 217 10.22 -22.00 1.19
C LYS A 217 10.55 -23.48 1.02
N GLN A 218 10.79 -24.20 2.12
CA GLN A 218 10.99 -25.66 2.09
C GLN A 218 9.67 -26.39 1.83
N GLU A 219 8.60 -25.95 2.48
CA GLU A 219 7.25 -26.53 2.34
C GLU A 219 6.62 -26.22 0.98
N ASN A 220 6.96 -25.05 0.40
CA ASN A 220 6.51 -24.61 -0.92
C ASN A 220 7.72 -24.39 -1.84
N PRO A 221 8.32 -25.45 -2.36
CA PRO A 221 9.47 -25.35 -3.24
C PRO A 221 9.13 -24.56 -4.50
N LEU A 222 10.13 -23.87 -5.03
CA LEU A 222 9.98 -23.12 -6.28
C LEU A 222 9.48 -24.03 -7.40
N PRO A 223 8.57 -23.55 -8.26
CA PRO A 223 8.07 -24.30 -9.40
C PRO A 223 9.23 -24.68 -10.35
N GLN A 224 9.67 -25.94 -10.30
CA GLN A 224 10.80 -26.42 -11.12
C GLN A 224 10.48 -26.39 -12.62
N THR A 225 9.19 -26.47 -12.95
CA THR A 225 8.70 -26.39 -14.33
C THR A 225 9.03 -25.07 -15.01
N VAL A 226 9.13 -23.97 -14.26
CA VAL A 226 9.41 -22.61 -14.80
C VAL A 226 10.74 -22.57 -15.53
N VAL A 227 11.79 -23.15 -14.93
CA VAL A 227 13.13 -23.17 -15.56
C VAL A 227 13.13 -24.04 -16.80
N ALA A 228 12.49 -25.22 -16.75
CA ALA A 228 12.39 -26.15 -17.87
C ALA A 228 11.55 -25.63 -19.04
N ARG A 229 10.59 -24.71 -18.79
CA ARG A 229 9.85 -24.04 -19.88
C ARG A 229 10.72 -23.07 -20.67
N VAL A 230 11.75 -22.51 -20.05
CA VAL A 230 12.63 -21.52 -20.70
C VAL A 230 13.89 -22.16 -21.28
N PHE A 231 14.49 -23.16 -20.59
CA PHE A 231 15.81 -23.67 -20.89
C PHE A 231 15.78 -25.18 -21.18
N THR A 232 16.42 -25.59 -22.29
CA THR A 232 16.64 -27.01 -22.63
C THR A 232 17.77 -27.62 -21.84
N ASN A 233 18.75 -26.83 -21.44
CA ASN A 233 19.89 -27.22 -20.63
C ASN A 233 20.25 -26.04 -19.68
N THR A 234 20.52 -26.38 -18.43
CA THR A 234 20.87 -25.42 -17.38
C THR A 234 22.37 -25.39 -17.06
N ASP A 235 23.19 -26.20 -17.79
CA ASP A 235 24.64 -26.21 -17.61
C ASP A 235 25.21 -24.80 -17.84
N SER A 236 26.04 -24.35 -16.92
CA SER A 236 26.65 -23.01 -16.97
C SER A 236 25.65 -21.83 -16.80
N LEU A 237 24.42 -22.08 -16.40
CA LEU A 237 23.45 -21.06 -16.00
C LEU A 237 23.53 -20.81 -14.48
N PRO A 238 23.00 -19.69 -14.00
CA PRO A 238 22.80 -19.46 -12.56
C PRO A 238 21.92 -20.53 -11.92
N GLU A 239 21.97 -20.63 -10.59
CA GLU A 239 21.06 -21.52 -9.84
C GLU A 239 19.58 -21.23 -10.17
N ALA A 240 18.76 -22.28 -10.15
CA ALA A 240 17.34 -22.20 -10.46
C ALA A 240 16.60 -21.13 -9.63
N SER A 241 17.00 -20.95 -8.37
CA SER A 241 16.47 -19.90 -7.49
C SER A 241 16.70 -18.49 -8.04
N ARG A 242 17.88 -18.23 -8.62
CA ARG A 242 18.22 -16.94 -9.23
C ARG A 242 17.46 -16.74 -10.53
N ILE A 243 17.32 -17.76 -11.34
CA ILE A 243 16.52 -17.72 -12.57
C ILE A 243 15.07 -17.41 -12.23
N TYR A 244 14.48 -18.18 -11.30
CA TYR A 244 13.11 -17.95 -10.84
C TYR A 244 12.91 -16.52 -10.31
N TYR A 245 13.85 -16.02 -9.50
CA TYR A 245 13.80 -14.65 -8.98
C TYR A 245 13.71 -13.59 -10.09
N LEU A 246 14.51 -13.72 -11.14
CA LEU A 246 14.49 -12.79 -12.27
C LEU A 246 13.17 -12.89 -13.03
N LEU A 247 12.72 -14.09 -13.33
CA LEU A 247 11.49 -14.32 -14.10
C LEU A 247 10.24 -13.90 -13.32
N SER A 248 10.14 -14.25 -12.03
CA SER A 248 8.99 -13.90 -11.20
C SER A 248 8.86 -12.38 -10.98
N ASN A 249 9.97 -11.67 -10.74
CA ASN A 249 9.92 -10.21 -10.60
C ASN A 249 9.57 -9.50 -11.92
N LEU A 250 10.00 -10.03 -13.07
CA LEU A 250 9.51 -9.50 -14.34
C LEU A 250 8.01 -9.76 -14.46
N TYR A 251 7.58 -11.01 -14.25
CA TYR A 251 6.18 -11.42 -14.40
C TYR A 251 5.23 -10.53 -13.59
N THR A 252 5.51 -10.32 -12.30
CA THR A 252 4.67 -9.47 -11.43
C THR A 252 4.69 -8.00 -11.82
N SER A 253 5.73 -7.53 -12.53
CA SER A 253 5.83 -6.13 -13.00
C SER A 253 5.13 -5.87 -14.34
N LEU A 254 4.89 -6.92 -15.16
CA LEU A 254 4.35 -6.76 -16.52
C LEU A 254 3.01 -6.02 -16.61
N PRO A 255 2.02 -6.25 -15.70
CA PRO A 255 0.76 -5.50 -15.73
C PRO A 255 0.94 -4.01 -15.51
N ASN A 256 1.98 -3.60 -14.79
CA ASN A 256 2.26 -2.19 -14.51
C ASN A 256 2.83 -1.43 -15.71
N ILE A 257 3.34 -2.16 -16.72
CA ILE A 257 4.03 -1.62 -17.89
C ILE A 257 3.35 -1.98 -19.21
N GLY A 258 2.18 -2.62 -19.17
CA GLY A 258 1.39 -2.96 -20.37
C GLY A 258 1.99 -4.10 -21.21
N HIS A 259 2.75 -5.01 -20.60
CA HIS A 259 3.44 -6.11 -21.29
C HIS A 259 3.02 -7.51 -20.79
N GLU A 260 1.78 -7.70 -20.32
CA GLU A 260 1.28 -8.94 -19.70
C GLU A 260 1.54 -10.20 -20.54
N GLY A 261 1.50 -10.06 -21.88
CA GLY A 261 1.75 -11.20 -22.80
C GLY A 261 3.23 -11.47 -23.09
N MET A 262 4.19 -10.76 -22.48
CA MET A 262 5.61 -10.89 -22.82
C MET A 262 6.14 -12.30 -22.54
N MET A 263 5.82 -12.87 -21.37
CA MET A 263 6.36 -14.16 -20.93
C MET A 263 5.53 -15.37 -21.40
N GLY A 264 4.38 -15.16 -22.04
CA GLY A 264 3.53 -16.30 -22.47
C GLY A 264 3.13 -17.20 -21.30
N ASN A 265 3.37 -18.51 -21.43
CA ASN A 265 3.04 -19.51 -20.41
C ASN A 265 4.23 -19.89 -19.49
N ILE A 266 5.30 -19.09 -19.46
CA ILE A 266 6.51 -19.40 -18.66
C ILE A 266 6.18 -19.42 -17.16
N LEU A 267 5.33 -18.50 -16.70
CA LEU A 267 4.80 -18.46 -15.33
C LEU A 267 3.28 -18.33 -15.36
N THR A 268 2.62 -18.83 -14.33
CA THR A 268 1.18 -18.63 -14.11
C THR A 268 0.93 -17.88 -12.79
N ASP A 269 -0.26 -17.28 -12.69
CA ASP A 269 -0.69 -16.60 -11.46
C ASP A 269 -0.71 -17.58 -10.28
N GLU A 270 -1.09 -18.85 -10.49
CA GLU A 270 -1.14 -19.88 -9.46
C GLU A 270 0.27 -20.29 -8.98
N GLU A 271 1.26 -20.31 -9.87
CA GLU A 271 2.66 -20.57 -9.50
C GLU A 271 3.22 -19.42 -8.64
N ILE A 272 2.89 -18.18 -8.95
CA ILE A 272 3.23 -17.03 -8.09
C ILE A 272 2.45 -17.09 -6.78
N ALA A 273 1.15 -17.41 -6.82
CA ALA A 273 0.31 -17.52 -5.63
C ALA A 273 0.81 -18.59 -4.65
N SER A 274 1.37 -19.70 -5.15
CA SER A 274 1.97 -20.74 -4.31
C SER A 274 3.13 -20.24 -3.44
N GLN A 275 3.77 -19.14 -3.82
CA GLN A 275 4.89 -18.52 -3.10
C GLN A 275 4.47 -17.33 -2.24
N TRP A 276 3.18 -16.94 -2.28
CA TRP A 276 2.71 -15.71 -1.69
C TRP A 276 2.90 -15.63 -0.17
N GLU A 277 2.62 -16.70 0.56
CA GLU A 277 2.69 -16.67 2.03
C GLU A 277 4.10 -16.33 2.53
N ALA A 278 5.13 -16.92 1.92
CA ALA A 278 6.52 -16.59 2.22
C ALA A 278 6.89 -15.17 1.79
N SER A 279 6.35 -14.69 0.66
CA SER A 279 6.52 -13.32 0.18
C SER A 279 5.86 -12.32 1.13
N ASN A 280 4.61 -12.58 1.54
CA ASN A 280 3.84 -11.77 2.47
C ASN A 280 4.55 -11.63 3.82
N LEU A 281 5.01 -12.76 4.39
CA LEU A 281 5.78 -12.78 5.62
C LEU A 281 7.07 -11.94 5.52
N GLY A 282 7.77 -12.06 4.39
CA GLY A 282 8.97 -11.27 4.12
C GLY A 282 8.67 -9.77 4.05
N THR A 283 7.58 -9.39 3.40
CA THR A 283 7.15 -7.98 3.32
C THR A 283 6.73 -7.47 4.70
N TYR A 284 5.97 -8.27 5.46
CA TYR A 284 5.57 -7.88 6.82
C TYR A 284 6.78 -7.64 7.73
N ALA A 285 7.77 -8.52 7.72
CA ALA A 285 9.01 -8.33 8.48
C ALA A 285 9.71 -7.01 8.09
N TRP A 286 9.68 -6.68 6.80
CA TRP A 286 10.30 -5.48 6.25
C TRP A 286 9.55 -4.19 6.62
N VAL A 287 8.21 -4.21 6.76
CA VAL A 287 7.41 -3.03 7.13
C VAL A 287 7.23 -2.90 8.65
N PHE A 288 7.16 -4.03 9.38
CA PHE A 288 6.93 -4.04 10.82
C PHE A 288 8.13 -3.47 11.60
N GLY A 289 9.35 -3.82 11.23
CA GLY A 289 10.57 -3.32 11.87
C GLY A 289 10.63 -1.78 11.82
N PRO A 290 10.62 -1.16 10.64
CA PRO A 290 10.80 0.28 10.50
C PRO A 290 9.54 1.12 10.75
N ARG A 291 8.42 0.57 11.26
CA ARG A 291 7.17 1.31 11.48
C ARG A 291 7.37 2.62 12.26
N TYR A 292 8.30 2.64 13.20
CA TYR A 292 8.60 3.85 13.99
C TYR A 292 9.38 4.92 13.20
N GLU A 293 9.99 4.54 12.07
CA GLU A 293 10.61 5.51 11.16
C GLU A 293 9.56 6.44 10.53
N THR A 294 8.27 6.07 10.55
CA THR A 294 7.16 6.85 10.00
C THR A 294 6.48 7.76 11.01
N ILE A 295 6.94 7.81 12.27
CA ILE A 295 6.39 8.71 13.29
C ILE A 295 6.32 10.18 12.80
N PRO A 296 7.36 10.77 12.17
CA PRO A 296 7.26 12.14 11.70
C PRO A 296 6.15 12.38 10.67
N ILE A 297 5.79 11.36 9.87
CA ILE A 297 4.65 11.45 8.94
C ILE A 297 3.34 11.52 9.70
N LEU A 298 3.17 10.65 10.70
CA LEU A 298 1.95 10.62 11.51
C LEU A 298 1.81 11.90 12.34
N GLU A 299 2.90 12.41 12.92
CA GLU A 299 2.94 13.67 13.66
C GLU A 299 2.54 14.87 12.77
N ASP A 300 3.06 14.95 11.53
CA ASP A 300 2.67 15.98 10.56
C ASP A 300 1.17 15.88 10.18
N ILE A 301 0.63 14.65 10.07
CA ILE A 301 -0.81 14.43 9.84
C ILE A 301 -1.62 14.94 11.03
N LEU A 302 -1.22 14.60 12.26
CA LEU A 302 -1.92 15.01 13.48
C LEU A 302 -1.88 16.54 13.67
N GLU A 303 -0.72 17.16 13.46
CA GLU A 303 -0.51 18.60 13.60
C GLU A 303 -1.37 19.39 12.62
N LYS A 304 -1.34 19.03 11.32
CA LYS A 304 -2.14 19.72 10.29
C LYS A 304 -3.64 19.53 10.50
N ALA A 305 -4.07 18.31 10.81
CA ALA A 305 -5.48 18.06 11.12
C ALA A 305 -5.95 18.86 12.34
N ASP A 306 -5.14 18.94 13.39
CA ASP A 306 -5.46 19.69 14.59
C ASP A 306 -5.55 21.22 14.30
N ALA A 307 -4.67 21.75 13.45
CA ALA A 307 -4.73 23.14 13.00
C ALA A 307 -6.02 23.46 12.22
N VAL A 308 -6.44 22.53 11.32
CA VAL A 308 -7.72 22.68 10.59
C VAL A 308 -8.91 22.59 11.54
N VAL A 309 -8.92 21.63 12.45
CA VAL A 309 -10.01 21.47 13.45
C VAL A 309 -10.15 22.69 14.34
N LYS A 310 -9.05 23.34 14.70
CA LYS A 310 -9.03 24.59 15.50
C LYS A 310 -9.36 25.86 14.70
N GLY A 311 -9.44 25.77 13.37
CA GLY A 311 -9.61 26.95 12.50
C GLY A 311 -8.34 27.79 12.33
N GLU A 312 -7.18 27.25 12.66
CA GLU A 312 -5.84 27.86 12.47
C GLU A 312 -5.32 27.65 11.04
N SER A 313 -5.92 26.72 10.29
CA SER A 313 -5.66 26.47 8.88
C SER A 313 -6.98 26.39 8.10
N ASP A 314 -6.98 26.91 6.87
CA ASP A 314 -8.10 26.87 5.93
C ASP A 314 -8.00 25.78 4.87
N HIS A 315 -7.07 24.82 5.05
CA HIS A 315 -6.93 23.70 4.14
C HIS A 315 -8.18 22.81 4.18
N ILE A 316 -8.62 22.40 2.99
CA ILE A 316 -9.65 21.37 2.82
C ILE A 316 -9.05 19.98 2.60
N ALA A 317 -7.79 19.93 2.16
CA ALA A 317 -7.04 18.68 2.12
C ALA A 317 -5.52 18.91 2.22
N ASP A 318 -4.84 17.94 2.86
CA ASP A 318 -3.37 17.82 2.87
C ASP A 318 -2.98 16.47 2.24
N LEU A 319 -2.34 16.52 1.07
CA LEU A 319 -2.03 15.36 0.24
C LEU A 319 -0.54 15.05 0.29
N ARG A 320 -0.18 13.77 0.49
CA ARG A 320 1.21 13.31 0.58
C ARG A 320 1.46 12.18 -0.40
N PHE A 321 2.57 12.25 -1.15
CA PHE A 321 2.92 11.28 -2.20
C PHE A 321 4.33 10.73 -1.98
N GLY A 322 4.41 9.45 -1.61
CA GLY A 322 5.64 8.79 -1.23
C GLY A 322 5.78 7.38 -1.83
N HIS A 323 6.22 6.46 -0.99
CA HIS A 323 6.63 5.12 -1.38
C HIS A 323 5.98 4.06 -0.47
N ASP A 324 5.93 2.80 -0.96
CA ASP A 324 5.58 1.62 -0.18
C ASP A 324 6.44 1.45 1.08
N SER A 325 7.73 1.83 0.99
CA SER A 325 8.69 1.80 2.09
C SER A 325 8.33 2.71 3.28
N TYR A 326 7.35 3.58 3.12
CA TYR A 326 6.81 4.42 4.19
C TYR A 326 5.31 4.20 4.39
N LEU A 327 4.54 3.94 3.33
CA LEU A 327 3.11 3.65 3.45
C LEU A 327 2.87 2.34 4.24
N GLY A 328 3.58 1.25 3.89
CA GLY A 328 3.46 -0.01 4.60
C GLY A 328 3.81 0.10 6.10
N PRO A 329 4.98 0.65 6.48
CA PRO A 329 5.29 0.92 7.88
C PRO A 329 4.31 1.87 8.57
N LEU A 330 3.75 2.88 7.88
CA LEU A 330 2.72 3.78 8.42
C LEU A 330 1.41 3.01 8.69
N THR A 331 1.00 2.12 7.79
CA THR A 331 -0.16 1.24 7.98
C THR A 331 0.01 0.40 9.25
N VAL A 332 1.22 -0.15 9.47
CA VAL A 332 1.55 -0.91 10.69
C VAL A 332 1.61 0.01 11.92
N LEU A 333 2.23 1.20 11.84
CA LEU A 333 2.27 2.15 12.95
C LEU A 333 0.87 2.56 13.39
N MET A 334 -0.03 2.77 12.44
CA MET A 334 -1.42 3.14 12.73
C MET A 334 -2.27 1.93 13.16
N GLY A 335 -1.84 0.70 12.93
CA GLY A 335 -2.58 -0.51 13.24
C GLY A 335 -3.83 -0.69 12.36
N ILE A 336 -3.77 -0.18 11.12
CA ILE A 336 -4.87 -0.27 10.16
C ILE A 336 -5.18 -1.75 9.89
N ASN A 337 -6.46 -2.14 10.03
CA ASN A 337 -6.95 -3.51 9.88
C ASN A 337 -6.21 -4.55 10.74
N GLY A 338 -5.63 -4.10 11.86
CA GLY A 338 -4.88 -4.96 12.78
C GLY A 338 -3.45 -5.25 12.34
N ALA A 339 -2.88 -4.47 11.41
CA ALA A 339 -1.52 -4.65 10.91
C ALA A 339 -0.41 -4.45 11.97
N ASP A 340 -0.73 -3.83 13.12
CA ASP A 340 0.20 -3.66 14.25
C ASP A 340 0.32 -4.91 15.13
N ARG A 341 -0.47 -5.95 14.88
CA ARG A 341 -0.36 -7.23 15.59
C ARG A 341 1.03 -7.81 15.34
N ASP A 342 1.57 -8.43 16.39
CA ASP A 342 2.86 -9.12 16.34
C ASP A 342 2.63 -10.59 16.70
N PRO A 343 2.00 -11.40 15.79
CA PRO A 343 1.65 -12.77 16.11
C PRO A 343 2.90 -13.58 16.47
N GLU A 344 2.79 -14.41 17.49
CA GLU A 344 3.87 -15.33 17.88
C GLU A 344 4.09 -16.38 16.80
N ASP A 345 3.00 -16.89 16.25
CA ASP A 345 3.02 -17.76 15.08
C ASP A 345 3.04 -16.94 13.78
N PRO A 346 4.15 -16.97 13.01
CA PRO A 346 4.23 -16.20 11.78
C PRO A 346 3.26 -16.67 10.68
N TYR A 347 2.70 -17.88 10.78
CA TYR A 347 1.65 -18.35 9.88
C TYR A 347 0.34 -17.56 10.05
N GLU A 348 0.19 -16.86 11.19
CA GLU A 348 -0.94 -15.97 11.46
C GLU A 348 -0.77 -14.55 10.87
N VAL A 349 0.39 -14.22 10.30
CA VAL A 349 0.64 -12.89 9.69
C VAL A 349 -0.39 -12.60 8.58
N LYS A 350 -0.75 -13.60 7.78
CA LYS A 350 -1.75 -13.46 6.72
C LYS A 350 -3.13 -13.00 7.22
N ASN A 351 -3.42 -13.17 8.51
CA ASN A 351 -4.69 -12.77 9.13
C ASN A 351 -4.70 -11.32 9.63
N CYS A 352 -3.56 -10.63 9.59
CA CYS A 352 -3.46 -9.24 10.01
C CYS A 352 -2.73 -8.33 9.00
N TYR A 353 -2.05 -8.91 8.01
CA TYR A 353 -1.33 -8.17 7.00
C TYR A 353 -1.32 -8.91 5.67
N GLN A 354 -1.63 -8.20 4.60
CA GLN A 354 -1.56 -8.68 3.23
C GLN A 354 -0.78 -7.64 2.40
N ASN A 355 0.29 -8.07 1.75
CA ASN A 355 1.20 -7.17 1.04
C ASN A 355 0.59 -6.49 -0.20
N TRP A 356 -0.52 -7.01 -0.73
CA TRP A 356 -1.29 -6.34 -1.79
C TRP A 356 -2.05 -5.10 -1.31
N GLU A 357 -2.24 -4.91 0.02
CA GLU A 357 -2.81 -3.67 0.57
C GLU A 357 -1.86 -2.47 0.41
N THR A 358 -0.57 -2.74 0.19
CA THR A 358 0.44 -1.73 -0.13
C THR A 358 0.83 -1.76 -1.62
N CYS A 359 -0.13 -2.07 -2.49
CA CYS A 359 -0.02 -2.15 -3.94
C CYS A 359 0.43 -0.82 -4.59
N MET A 360 0.58 -0.80 -5.93
CA MET A 360 0.82 0.45 -6.68
C MET A 360 -0.30 1.45 -6.41
N ALA A 361 0.01 2.74 -6.26
CA ALA A 361 -0.91 3.83 -5.91
C ALA A 361 -1.71 3.62 -4.61
N SER A 362 -1.36 2.62 -3.77
CA SER A 362 -2.01 2.41 -2.48
C SER A 362 -2.04 3.70 -1.65
N ASN A 363 -3.15 3.94 -0.95
CA ASN A 363 -3.34 5.19 -0.23
C ASN A 363 -4.16 5.04 1.05
N ILE A 364 -3.84 5.90 2.03
CA ILE A 364 -4.59 6.10 3.27
C ILE A 364 -5.30 7.44 3.16
N GLN A 365 -6.59 7.49 3.49
CA GLN A 365 -7.37 8.72 3.59
C GLN A 365 -8.01 8.80 4.98
N LEU A 366 -7.74 9.88 5.69
CA LEU A 366 -8.41 10.22 6.94
C LEU A 366 -9.41 11.33 6.62
N VAL A 367 -10.69 11.02 6.65
CA VAL A 367 -11.78 11.93 6.33
C VAL A 367 -12.39 12.46 7.61
N PHE A 368 -12.43 13.78 7.78
CA PHE A 368 -12.87 14.46 8.98
C PHE A 368 -14.29 15.03 8.80
N TYR A 369 -15.12 14.84 9.80
CA TYR A 369 -16.54 15.23 9.81
C TYR A 369 -16.83 16.15 10.97
N ARG A 370 -17.62 17.21 10.71
CA ARG A 370 -18.13 18.14 11.72
C ARG A 370 -19.64 18.21 11.71
N SER A 371 -20.22 18.64 12.83
CA SER A 371 -21.64 18.89 12.97
C SER A 371 -21.89 20.32 13.46
N GLN A 372 -23.03 20.89 13.11
CA GLN A 372 -23.51 22.16 13.68
C GLN A 372 -24.16 21.98 15.06
N GLU A 373 -24.60 20.75 15.36
CA GLU A 373 -25.34 20.41 16.57
C GLU A 373 -24.44 19.79 17.66
N ASN A 374 -23.25 19.31 17.26
CA ASN A 374 -22.32 18.63 18.15
C ASN A 374 -20.89 19.17 17.92
N SER A 375 -20.19 19.48 19.00
CA SER A 375 -18.81 19.96 18.95
C SER A 375 -17.77 18.86 18.68
N ASP A 376 -18.16 17.58 18.79
CA ASP A 376 -17.26 16.45 18.50
C ASP A 376 -16.91 16.44 17.00
N ILE A 377 -15.65 16.35 16.69
CA ILE A 377 -15.15 16.05 15.34
C ILE A 377 -15.00 14.53 15.22
N LEU A 378 -15.43 13.97 14.09
CA LEU A 378 -15.25 12.54 13.80
C LEU A 378 -14.23 12.37 12.69
N VAL A 379 -13.55 11.24 12.70
CA VAL A 379 -12.62 10.83 11.64
C VAL A 379 -12.95 9.41 11.18
N LYS A 380 -12.87 9.17 9.88
CA LYS A 380 -12.99 7.85 9.23
C LYS A 380 -11.69 7.56 8.49
N CYS A 381 -11.20 6.34 8.61
CA CYS A 381 -10.01 5.88 7.87
C CYS A 381 -10.44 5.05 6.65
N LEU A 382 -9.85 5.36 5.49
CA LEU A 382 -9.93 4.52 4.31
C LEU A 382 -8.53 4.02 3.95
N LEU A 383 -8.44 2.76 3.55
CA LEU A 383 -7.27 2.18 2.90
C LEU A 383 -7.68 1.74 1.49
N ASN A 384 -7.02 2.26 0.47
CA ASN A 384 -7.32 1.98 -0.94
C ASN A 384 -8.80 2.26 -1.34
N GLY A 385 -9.43 3.24 -0.70
CA GLY A 385 -10.83 3.61 -0.95
C GLY A 385 -11.85 2.79 -0.17
N GLU A 386 -11.45 1.79 0.59
CA GLU A 386 -12.31 0.98 1.46
C GLU A 386 -12.20 1.40 2.92
N GLU A 387 -13.29 1.27 3.68
CA GLU A 387 -13.31 1.59 5.11
C GLU A 387 -12.40 0.64 5.89
N ALA A 388 -11.51 1.23 6.68
CA ALA A 388 -10.51 0.51 7.45
C ALA A 388 -10.73 0.66 8.96
N THR A 389 -10.45 -0.39 9.71
CA THR A 389 -10.51 -0.38 11.18
C THR A 389 -9.20 0.14 11.77
N LEU A 390 -9.33 0.80 12.93
CA LEU A 390 -8.22 1.31 13.71
C LEU A 390 -8.27 0.75 15.14
N PRO A 391 -7.13 0.64 15.85
CA PRO A 391 -7.09 0.17 17.23
C PRO A 391 -7.59 1.21 18.25
N VAL A 392 -8.16 2.31 17.78
CA VAL A 392 -8.74 3.37 18.61
C VAL A 392 -10.12 2.92 19.09
N PRO A 393 -10.43 2.96 20.40
CA PRO A 393 -11.77 2.60 20.89
C PRO A 393 -12.85 3.50 20.28
N THR A 394 -13.94 2.88 19.83
CA THR A 394 -15.11 3.60 19.33
C THR A 394 -16.40 2.78 19.52
N VAL A 395 -17.51 3.47 19.68
CA VAL A 395 -18.87 2.89 19.68
C VAL A 395 -19.62 3.18 18.37
N MET A 396 -18.96 3.85 17.42
CA MET A 396 -19.53 4.35 16.18
C MET A 396 -18.77 3.91 14.93
N ALA A 397 -18.08 2.73 14.96
CA ALA A 397 -17.33 2.27 13.79
C ALA A 397 -18.16 2.41 12.49
N PRO A 398 -17.59 2.88 11.39
CA PRO A 398 -16.18 3.15 11.13
C PRO A 398 -15.70 4.58 11.52
N TYR A 399 -16.46 5.29 12.37
CA TYR A 399 -16.16 6.64 12.83
C TYR A 399 -15.49 6.60 14.21
N TYR A 400 -14.49 7.47 14.38
CA TYR A 400 -13.72 7.66 15.61
C TYR A 400 -13.81 9.11 16.03
N LYS A 401 -13.94 9.41 17.33
CA LYS A 401 -13.81 10.80 17.81
C LYS A 401 -12.37 11.27 17.57
N TRP A 402 -12.23 12.48 17.03
CA TRP A 402 -10.91 13.07 16.78
C TRP A 402 -10.08 13.20 18.04
N SER A 403 -10.69 13.60 19.17
CA SER A 403 -9.99 13.67 20.46
C SER A 403 -9.33 12.35 20.82
N ASP A 404 -10.09 11.24 20.72
CA ASP A 404 -9.63 9.90 21.10
C ASP A 404 -8.57 9.41 20.11
N PHE A 405 -8.77 9.65 18.82
CA PHE A 405 -7.82 9.35 17.75
C PHE A 405 -6.50 10.09 17.98
N ARG A 406 -6.54 11.42 18.15
CA ARG A 406 -5.37 12.25 18.36
C ARG A 406 -4.60 11.83 19.60
N ASP A 407 -5.27 11.68 20.74
CA ASP A 407 -4.65 11.32 22.01
C ASP A 407 -4.03 9.93 21.95
N PHE A 408 -4.71 8.96 21.33
CA PHE A 408 -4.20 7.60 21.11
C PHE A 408 -2.90 7.60 20.29
N TYR A 409 -2.89 8.26 19.13
CA TYR A 409 -1.71 8.27 18.27
C TYR A 409 -0.58 9.15 18.79
N THR A 410 -0.88 10.24 19.49
CA THR A 410 0.12 11.05 20.20
C THR A 410 0.82 10.20 21.27
N ALA A 411 0.06 9.48 22.10
CA ALA A 411 0.63 8.58 23.10
C ALA A 411 1.45 7.45 22.44
N ARG A 412 0.97 6.88 21.31
CA ARG A 412 1.69 5.83 20.57
C ARG A 412 3.03 6.36 20.04
N CYS A 413 3.09 7.54 19.46
CA CYS A 413 4.33 8.16 18.99
C CYS A 413 5.31 8.44 20.15
N GLN A 414 4.81 8.96 21.27
CA GLN A 414 5.62 9.27 22.45
C GLN A 414 6.11 8.02 23.21
N SER A 415 5.41 6.89 23.12
CA SER A 415 5.80 5.64 23.79
C SER A 415 7.05 5.00 23.20
N VAL A 416 7.46 5.43 22.02
CA VAL A 416 8.64 4.90 21.33
C VAL A 416 9.89 5.55 21.89
N GLN A 417 10.56 4.84 22.80
CA GLN A 417 11.89 5.24 23.27
C GLN A 417 12.93 4.85 22.19
N PRO A 418 13.88 5.74 21.87
CA PRO A 418 15.03 5.34 21.08
C PRO A 418 15.72 4.17 21.78
N LEU A 419 15.98 3.07 21.07
CA LEU A 419 16.88 2.04 21.61
C LEU A 419 18.17 2.76 21.97
N ASN A 420 18.58 2.67 23.23
CA ASN A 420 19.87 3.21 23.66
C ASN A 420 20.96 2.65 22.73
N PRO A 421 21.90 3.49 22.27
CA PRO A 421 22.94 3.08 21.33
C PRO A 421 23.83 1.96 21.88
#